data_771dc31ee162a0f9a4d21b31baf1c5a5
#
_entry.id   771dc31ee162a0f9a4d21b31baf1c5a5
#
_cell.length_a   1.000
_cell.length_b   1.000
_cell.length_c   1.000
_cell.angle_alpha   90.00
_cell.angle_beta   90.00
_cell.angle_gamma   90.00
#
_symmetry.space_group_name_H-M   'P 1'
#
loop_
_entity.id
_entity.type
_entity.pdbx_description
1 polymer ?
#
loop_
_entity_poly.entity_id
_entity_poly.type
_entity_poly.pdbx_seq_one_letter_code
_entity_poly.pdbx_strand_id
1 'polypeptide(L)'
;MSPSESPDLPAIRISDLARADPRPADYLAGLNPEQRAAVEAVDGPVLVLAGAGTGKTKVLTTRLAHILATDRAKPWELLVVTFTNKAAREMRERIGAIIGPSAEGLRWLGTFHSVAAQILRRHSELVGLKSNYTILDTDDQERLIKQVLEAENIDTKRWTPKDTRKVA
;
A
#
# COMPACT_ATOMS: atom_id res chain seq x y z
N MET A 1 19.74 -64.91 -9.95
CA MET A 1 19.45 -63.84 -9.01
C MET A 1 19.74 -62.55 -9.76
N SER A 2 18.70 -61.93 -10.33
CA SER A 2 18.81 -60.64 -11.05
C SER A 2 18.67 -59.49 -10.05
N PRO A 3 19.44 -58.38 -10.18
CA PRO A 3 19.27 -57.22 -9.35
C PRO A 3 17.99 -56.47 -9.71
N SER A 4 17.21 -56.11 -8.69
CA SER A 4 15.98 -55.37 -8.80
C SER A 4 16.30 -53.91 -9.23
N GLU A 5 15.82 -53.56 -10.42
CA GLU A 5 15.75 -52.15 -10.86
C GLU A 5 14.80 -51.36 -9.95
N SER A 6 15.35 -50.42 -9.24
CA SER A 6 14.56 -49.39 -8.53
C SER A 6 13.94 -48.45 -9.56
N PRO A 7 12.65 -48.05 -9.43
CA PRO A 7 12.05 -47.10 -10.36
C PRO A 7 12.73 -45.74 -10.23
N ASP A 8 13.22 -45.24 -11.35
CA ASP A 8 13.83 -43.91 -11.50
C ASP A 8 12.75 -42.84 -11.27
N LEU A 9 12.69 -42.31 -10.04
CA LEU A 9 11.79 -41.21 -9.73
C LEU A 9 12.36 -39.91 -10.34
N PRO A 10 11.59 -39.17 -11.14
CA PRO A 10 12.06 -37.95 -11.76
C PRO A 10 12.48 -36.94 -10.66
N ALA A 11 13.75 -36.55 -10.69
CA ALA A 11 14.27 -35.54 -9.77
C ALA A 11 13.57 -34.21 -10.05
N ILE A 12 12.63 -33.84 -9.16
CA ILE A 12 11.99 -32.52 -9.16
C ILE A 12 13.04 -31.51 -8.68
N ARG A 13 13.49 -30.63 -9.57
CA ARG A 13 14.42 -29.57 -9.22
C ARG A 13 13.70 -28.53 -8.34
N ILE A 14 14.34 -28.07 -7.27
CA ILE A 14 13.82 -27.03 -6.38
C ILE A 14 13.50 -25.74 -7.18
N SER A 15 14.22 -25.48 -8.28
CA SER A 15 13.93 -24.39 -9.22
C SER A 15 12.57 -24.51 -9.91
N ASP A 16 12.03 -25.73 -10.05
CA ASP A 16 10.75 -25.97 -10.71
C ASP A 16 9.58 -25.80 -9.71
N LEU A 17 9.84 -26.03 -8.42
CA LEU A 17 8.92 -25.71 -7.32
C LEU A 17 8.83 -24.21 -7.06
N ALA A 18 9.92 -23.46 -7.27
CA ALA A 18 9.93 -21.99 -7.12
C ALA A 18 9.22 -21.26 -8.28
N ARG A 19 8.89 -21.96 -9.36
CA ARG A 19 8.13 -21.46 -10.52
C ARG A 19 6.67 -21.94 -10.55
N ALA A 20 6.21 -22.58 -9.48
CA ALA A 20 4.78 -22.81 -9.33
C ALA A 20 4.12 -21.47 -9.04
N ASP A 21 3.82 -20.71 -10.09
CA ASP A 21 2.86 -19.61 -10.01
C ASP A 21 1.65 -20.10 -9.23
N PRO A 22 1.21 -19.40 -8.18
CA PRO A 22 -0.08 -19.69 -7.58
C PRO A 22 -1.08 -19.62 -8.73
N ARG A 23 -1.69 -20.77 -9.07
CA ARG A 23 -2.55 -20.90 -10.25
C ARG A 23 -3.53 -19.71 -10.28
N PRO A 24 -3.57 -18.93 -11.37
CA PRO A 24 -4.38 -17.69 -11.44
C PRO A 24 -5.86 -17.90 -11.12
N ALA A 25 -6.31 -19.17 -11.16
CA ALA A 25 -7.72 -19.55 -10.99
C ALA A 25 -8.24 -19.47 -9.55
N ASP A 26 -7.40 -19.70 -8.51
CA ASP A 26 -7.91 -19.88 -7.15
C ASP A 26 -8.32 -18.57 -6.45
N TYR A 27 -7.59 -17.46 -6.69
CA TYR A 27 -7.94 -16.19 -6.04
C TYR A 27 -9.18 -15.51 -6.62
N LEU A 28 -9.60 -15.87 -7.84
CA LEU A 28 -10.85 -15.44 -8.45
C LEU A 28 -12.05 -16.27 -7.99
N ALA A 29 -11.81 -17.44 -7.41
CA ALA A 29 -12.86 -18.27 -6.84
C ALA A 29 -13.56 -17.54 -5.66
N GLY A 30 -14.87 -17.62 -5.59
CA GLY A 30 -15.67 -16.97 -4.55
C GLY A 30 -15.88 -15.46 -4.73
N LEU A 31 -15.59 -14.91 -5.91
CA LEU A 31 -16.08 -13.60 -6.35
C LEU A 31 -17.43 -13.77 -7.03
N ASN A 32 -18.37 -12.86 -6.75
CA ASN A 32 -19.58 -12.78 -7.56
C ASN A 32 -19.27 -12.15 -8.94
N PRO A 33 -20.19 -12.21 -9.93
CA PRO A 33 -19.94 -11.71 -11.29
C PRO A 33 -19.49 -10.25 -11.34
N GLU A 34 -20.09 -9.37 -10.55
CA GLU A 34 -19.77 -7.93 -10.51
C GLU A 34 -18.38 -7.69 -9.89
N GLN A 35 -18.06 -8.41 -8.81
CA GLN A 35 -16.75 -8.36 -8.18
C GLN A 35 -15.67 -8.86 -9.14
N ARG A 36 -15.95 -9.95 -9.85
CA ARG A 36 -15.03 -10.53 -10.84
C ARG A 36 -14.79 -9.56 -12.00
N ALA A 37 -15.85 -8.99 -12.56
CA ALA A 37 -15.74 -7.98 -13.60
C ALA A 37 -14.88 -6.78 -13.17
N ALA A 38 -15.06 -6.30 -11.92
CA ALA A 38 -14.24 -5.22 -11.36
C ALA A 38 -12.76 -5.62 -11.18
N VAL A 39 -12.47 -6.87 -10.88
CA VAL A 39 -11.09 -7.38 -10.74
C VAL A 39 -10.42 -7.52 -12.10
N GLU A 40 -11.10 -8.05 -13.10
CA GLU A 40 -10.58 -8.33 -14.44
C GLU A 40 -10.48 -7.08 -15.33
N ALA A 41 -11.21 -6.01 -15.03
CA ALA A 41 -11.14 -4.75 -15.77
C ALA A 41 -9.84 -3.99 -15.46
N VAL A 42 -8.71 -4.45 -15.99
CA VAL A 42 -7.37 -3.90 -15.66
C VAL A 42 -6.97 -2.69 -16.51
N ASP A 43 -7.61 -2.47 -17.65
CA ASP A 43 -7.31 -1.36 -18.56
C ASP A 43 -8.22 -0.16 -18.31
N GLY A 44 -7.63 1.04 -18.29
CA GLY A 44 -8.33 2.30 -18.12
C GLY A 44 -8.86 2.58 -16.70
N PRO A 45 -9.52 3.72 -16.50
CA PRO A 45 -10.09 4.11 -15.21
C PRO A 45 -11.34 3.27 -14.90
N VAL A 46 -11.39 2.72 -13.68
CA VAL A 46 -12.50 1.90 -13.19
C VAL A 46 -13.05 2.50 -11.90
N LEU A 47 -14.34 2.79 -11.86
CA LEU A 47 -15.08 3.21 -10.68
C LEU A 47 -15.94 2.05 -10.18
N VAL A 48 -15.74 1.63 -8.93
CA VAL A 48 -16.53 0.60 -8.28
C VAL A 48 -17.38 1.23 -7.18
N LEU A 49 -18.69 1.26 -7.38
CA LEU A 49 -19.66 1.72 -6.38
C LEU A 49 -20.14 0.53 -5.56
N ALA A 50 -19.88 0.56 -4.26
CA ALA A 50 -20.17 -0.58 -3.40
C ALA A 50 -20.58 -0.12 -2.00
N GLY A 51 -21.71 -0.67 -1.49
CA GLY A 51 -22.22 -0.42 -0.14
C GLY A 51 -21.34 -1.01 0.99
N ALA A 52 -21.72 -0.76 2.22
CA ALA A 52 -21.06 -1.40 3.36
C ALA A 52 -21.26 -2.94 3.31
N GLY A 53 -20.25 -3.72 3.66
CA GLY A 53 -20.32 -5.18 3.68
C GLY A 53 -20.26 -5.89 2.32
N THR A 54 -20.25 -5.18 1.20
CA THR A 54 -20.26 -5.77 -0.16
C THR A 54 -18.89 -6.34 -0.61
N GLY A 55 -17.89 -6.33 0.25
CA GLY A 55 -16.57 -6.88 -0.07
C GLY A 55 -15.63 -5.95 -0.84
N LYS A 56 -15.81 -4.62 -0.76
CA LYS A 56 -14.92 -3.63 -1.40
C LYS A 56 -13.43 -3.92 -1.24
N THR A 57 -13.02 -4.20 -0.01
CA THR A 57 -11.61 -4.51 0.28
C THR A 57 -11.17 -5.81 -0.38
N LYS A 58 -12.06 -6.82 -0.44
CA LYS A 58 -11.79 -8.08 -1.14
C LYS A 58 -11.57 -7.83 -2.64
N VAL A 59 -12.46 -7.07 -3.27
CA VAL A 59 -12.31 -6.71 -4.69
C VAL A 59 -11.00 -5.98 -4.94
N LEU A 60 -10.67 -4.97 -4.13
CA LEU A 60 -9.45 -4.19 -4.30
C LEU A 60 -8.17 -5.03 -4.12
N THR A 61 -8.10 -5.85 -3.07
CA THR A 61 -6.94 -6.73 -2.83
C THR A 61 -6.80 -7.80 -3.91
N THR A 62 -7.92 -8.39 -4.35
CA THR A 62 -7.90 -9.39 -5.42
C THR A 62 -7.54 -8.76 -6.77
N ARG A 63 -8.00 -7.53 -7.06
CA ARG A 63 -7.61 -6.80 -8.27
C ARG A 63 -6.10 -6.51 -8.30
N LEU A 64 -5.53 -6.08 -7.19
CA LEU A 64 -4.08 -5.87 -7.08
C LEU A 64 -3.30 -7.18 -7.31
N ALA A 65 -3.75 -8.27 -6.69
CA ALA A 65 -3.16 -9.59 -6.92
C ALA A 65 -3.29 -10.02 -8.39
N HIS A 66 -4.43 -9.75 -9.03
CA HIS A 66 -4.67 -10.07 -10.44
C HIS A 66 -3.74 -9.27 -11.38
N ILE A 67 -3.57 -7.97 -11.15
CA ILE A 67 -2.65 -7.12 -11.93
C ILE A 67 -1.22 -7.67 -11.85
N LEU A 68 -0.77 -8.08 -10.67
CA LEU A 68 0.56 -8.63 -10.45
C LEU A 68 0.71 -10.05 -11.03
N ALA A 69 -0.27 -10.92 -10.82
CA ALA A 69 -0.25 -12.30 -11.31
C ALA A 69 -0.33 -12.38 -12.84
N THR A 70 -0.98 -11.41 -13.48
CA THR A 70 -1.07 -11.31 -14.96
C THR A 70 0.06 -10.48 -15.58
N ASP A 71 1.04 -10.08 -14.77
CA ASP A 71 2.21 -9.29 -15.19
C ASP A 71 1.86 -7.96 -15.89
N ARG A 72 0.70 -7.38 -15.55
CA ARG A 72 0.24 -6.09 -16.10
C ARG A 72 1.00 -4.90 -15.50
N ALA A 73 1.52 -5.05 -14.29
CA ALA A 73 2.42 -4.11 -13.63
C ALA A 73 3.32 -4.84 -12.64
N LYS A 74 4.47 -4.26 -12.36
CA LYS A 74 5.38 -4.74 -11.32
C LYS A 74 4.99 -4.13 -9.97
N PRO A 75 5.35 -4.78 -8.84
CA PRO A 75 4.98 -4.29 -7.50
C PRO A 75 5.39 -2.83 -7.22
N TRP A 76 6.53 -2.40 -7.75
CA TRP A 76 7.04 -1.03 -7.55
C TRP A 76 6.37 0.02 -8.46
N GLU A 77 5.58 -0.40 -9.45
CA GLU A 77 4.81 0.48 -10.35
C GLU A 77 3.40 0.75 -9.81
N LEU A 78 2.98 0.05 -8.76
CA LEU A 78 1.65 0.18 -8.18
C LEU A 78 1.63 1.20 -7.04
N LEU A 79 0.71 2.15 -7.14
CA LEU A 79 0.37 3.09 -6.07
C LEU A 79 -0.98 2.71 -5.46
N VAL A 80 -0.97 2.36 -4.19
CA VAL A 80 -2.15 1.91 -3.46
C VAL A 80 -2.35 2.75 -2.21
N VAL A 81 -3.45 3.49 -2.15
CA VAL A 81 -3.71 4.41 -1.06
C VAL A 81 -5.01 4.09 -0.33
N THR A 82 -5.01 4.31 0.97
CA THR A 82 -6.16 4.13 1.86
C THR A 82 -6.17 5.22 2.93
N PHE A 83 -7.25 5.31 3.72
CA PHE A 83 -7.37 6.34 4.75
C PHE A 83 -6.68 5.99 6.07
N THR A 84 -6.60 4.71 6.43
CA THR A 84 -6.09 4.29 7.74
C THR A 84 -4.90 3.35 7.64
N ASN A 85 -3.98 3.44 8.59
CA ASN A 85 -2.84 2.52 8.70
C ASN A 85 -3.30 1.07 8.91
N LYS A 86 -4.42 0.87 9.63
CA LYS A 86 -5.02 -0.45 9.82
C LYS A 86 -5.44 -1.05 8.48
N ALA A 87 -6.18 -0.30 7.66
CA ALA A 87 -6.59 -0.77 6.33
C ALA A 87 -5.41 -1.05 5.41
N ALA A 88 -4.37 -0.21 5.45
CA ALA A 88 -3.15 -0.42 4.67
C ALA A 88 -2.44 -1.73 5.05
N ARG A 89 -2.35 -2.03 6.36
CA ARG A 89 -1.75 -3.26 6.87
C ARG A 89 -2.57 -4.49 6.49
N GLU A 90 -3.88 -4.47 6.73
CA GLU A 90 -4.78 -5.56 6.35
C GLU A 90 -4.74 -5.85 4.84
N MET A 91 -4.66 -4.81 4.03
CA MET A 91 -4.53 -4.95 2.58
C MET A 91 -3.22 -5.63 2.19
N ARG A 92 -2.09 -5.22 2.79
CA ARG A 92 -0.78 -5.84 2.55
C ARG A 92 -0.76 -7.32 2.94
N GLU A 93 -1.32 -7.66 4.09
CA GLU A 93 -1.45 -9.03 4.58
C GLU A 93 -2.27 -9.90 3.60
N ARG A 94 -3.40 -9.39 3.15
CA ARG A 94 -4.28 -10.11 2.19
C ARG A 94 -3.63 -10.30 0.82
N ILE A 95 -2.94 -9.28 0.31
CA ILE A 95 -2.20 -9.40 -0.94
C ILE A 95 -1.08 -10.43 -0.78
N GLY A 96 -0.32 -10.37 0.31
CA GLY A 96 0.73 -11.35 0.61
C GLY A 96 0.20 -12.79 0.70
N ALA A 97 -1.00 -12.99 1.24
CA ALA A 97 -1.65 -14.30 1.28
C ALA A 97 -2.02 -14.84 -0.12
N ILE A 98 -2.25 -13.95 -1.11
CA ILE A 98 -2.63 -14.34 -2.47
C ILE A 98 -1.39 -14.58 -3.34
N ILE A 99 -0.42 -13.67 -3.32
CA ILE A 99 0.72 -13.66 -4.25
C ILE A 99 2.07 -13.96 -3.58
N GLY A 100 2.07 -14.23 -2.27
CA GLY A 100 3.28 -14.59 -1.53
C GLY A 100 4.35 -13.47 -1.52
N PRO A 101 5.64 -13.84 -1.67
CA PRO A 101 6.76 -12.89 -1.56
C PRO A 101 6.71 -11.74 -2.57
N SER A 102 6.01 -11.88 -3.68
CA SER A 102 5.83 -10.80 -4.67
C SER A 102 5.18 -9.54 -4.08
N ALA A 103 4.46 -9.66 -2.96
CA ALA A 103 3.88 -8.53 -2.25
C ALA A 103 4.93 -7.61 -1.57
N GLU A 104 6.12 -8.11 -1.27
CA GLU A 104 7.17 -7.35 -0.58
C GLU A 104 7.67 -6.15 -1.41
N GLY A 105 7.54 -6.22 -2.73
CA GLY A 105 7.88 -5.14 -3.65
C GLY A 105 6.91 -3.95 -3.66
N LEU A 106 5.76 -4.02 -2.98
CA LEU A 106 4.74 -2.96 -2.93
C LEU A 106 5.18 -1.80 -2.02
N ARG A 107 6.06 -0.95 -2.53
CA ARG A 107 6.64 0.19 -1.80
C ARG A 107 5.63 1.31 -1.55
N TRP A 108 4.69 1.50 -2.48
CA TRP A 108 3.73 2.61 -2.51
C TRP A 108 2.34 2.19 -2.00
N LEU A 109 2.29 1.27 -1.03
CA LEU A 109 1.07 0.88 -0.35
C LEU A 109 1.03 1.48 1.06
N GLY A 110 0.10 2.40 1.29
CA GLY A 110 -0.01 3.11 2.57
C GLY A 110 -1.22 4.03 2.66
N THR A 111 -1.22 4.91 3.66
CA THR A 111 -2.21 5.99 3.71
C THR A 111 -1.83 7.11 2.74
N PHE A 112 -2.81 7.93 2.32
CA PHE A 112 -2.53 9.13 1.52
C PHE A 112 -1.38 9.96 2.10
N HIS A 113 -1.42 10.22 3.41
CA HIS A 113 -0.38 11.00 4.08
C HIS A 113 0.99 10.31 4.04
N SER A 114 1.06 9.00 4.32
CA SER A 114 2.34 8.30 4.34
C SER A 114 2.98 8.21 2.95
N VAL A 115 2.18 7.98 1.92
CA VAL A 115 2.66 7.93 0.53
C VAL A 115 3.06 9.33 0.05
N ALA A 116 2.24 10.35 0.33
CA ALA A 116 2.58 11.74 0.02
C ALA A 116 3.89 12.18 0.70
N ALA A 117 4.09 11.83 1.98
CA ALA A 117 5.33 12.10 2.69
C ALA A 117 6.55 11.39 2.05
N GLN A 118 6.39 10.16 1.57
CA GLN A 118 7.46 9.44 0.85
C GLN A 118 7.80 10.12 -0.48
N ILE A 119 6.79 10.55 -1.25
CA ILE A 119 6.99 11.29 -2.51
C ILE A 119 7.70 12.61 -2.23
N LEU A 120 7.20 13.37 -1.24
CA LEU A 120 7.76 14.65 -0.87
C LEU A 120 9.22 14.54 -0.40
N ARG A 121 9.58 13.49 0.36
CA ARG A 121 10.99 13.27 0.75
C ARG A 121 11.92 13.05 -0.44
N ARG A 122 11.45 12.45 -1.50
CA ARG A 122 12.26 12.22 -2.72
C ARG A 122 12.38 13.47 -3.59
N HIS A 123 11.43 14.37 -3.49
CA HIS A 123 11.29 15.54 -4.37
C HIS A 123 11.16 16.84 -3.57
N SER A 124 11.71 16.88 -2.34
CA SER A 124 11.60 18.03 -1.44
C SER A 124 12.12 19.33 -2.05
N GLU A 125 13.20 19.25 -2.82
CA GLU A 125 13.82 20.39 -3.47
C GLU A 125 12.91 21.07 -4.49
N LEU A 126 12.02 20.32 -5.16
CA LEU A 126 11.07 20.88 -6.13
C LEU A 126 10.05 21.83 -5.50
N VAL A 127 9.85 21.73 -4.19
CA VAL A 127 8.94 22.59 -3.41
C VAL A 127 9.70 23.49 -2.44
N GLY A 128 11.01 23.66 -2.63
CA GLY A 128 11.85 24.53 -1.81
C GLY A 128 12.16 24.03 -0.41
N LEU A 129 11.91 22.73 -0.14
CA LEU A 129 12.24 22.11 1.14
C LEU A 129 13.61 21.42 1.07
N LYS A 130 14.32 21.42 2.21
CA LYS A 130 15.54 20.62 2.36
C LYS A 130 15.14 19.15 2.55
N SER A 131 15.98 18.21 2.11
CA SER A 131 15.71 16.76 2.23
C SER A 131 15.54 16.27 3.68
N ASN A 132 16.10 17.02 4.64
CA ASN A 132 16.02 16.75 6.08
C ASN A 132 14.85 17.46 6.79
N TYR A 133 13.84 17.94 6.06
CA TYR A 133 12.67 18.58 6.69
C TYR A 133 11.98 17.64 7.67
N THR A 134 11.43 18.20 8.73
CA THR A 134 10.69 17.50 9.76
C THR A 134 9.18 17.68 9.53
N ILE A 135 8.42 16.61 9.68
CA ILE A 135 6.95 16.67 9.72
C ILE A 135 6.57 16.80 11.19
N LEU A 136 5.98 17.92 11.53
CA LEU A 136 5.53 18.21 12.89
C LEU A 136 4.12 17.62 13.10
N ASP A 137 3.92 16.95 14.21
CA ASP A 137 2.59 16.62 14.67
C ASP A 137 1.90 17.86 15.29
N THR A 138 0.65 17.71 15.73
CA THR A 138 -0.14 18.80 16.27
C THR A 138 0.49 19.43 17.53
N ASP A 139 1.03 18.59 18.40
CA ASP A 139 1.63 19.02 19.66
C ASP A 139 2.97 19.73 19.43
N ASP A 140 3.77 19.23 18.50
CA ASP A 140 5.02 19.84 18.08
C ASP A 140 4.77 21.21 17.40
N GLN A 141 3.71 21.32 16.58
CA GLN A 141 3.31 22.59 15.98
C GLN A 141 2.93 23.62 17.05
N GLU A 142 2.14 23.24 18.05
CA GLU A 142 1.74 24.14 19.14
C GLU A 142 2.95 24.58 19.97
N ARG A 143 3.89 23.68 20.25
CA ARG A 143 5.15 24.01 20.94
C ARG A 143 6.01 25.00 20.16
N LEU A 144 6.17 24.74 18.85
CA LEU A 144 6.94 25.63 17.99
C LEU A 144 6.29 27.03 17.91
N ILE A 145 4.98 27.10 17.70
CA ILE A 145 4.25 28.38 17.68
C ILE A 145 4.44 29.12 19.00
N LYS A 146 4.35 28.45 20.15
CA LYS A 146 4.59 29.05 21.45
C LYS A 146 5.99 29.64 21.56
N GLN A 147 7.03 28.89 21.12
CA GLN A 147 8.40 29.38 21.13
C GLN A 147 8.58 30.62 20.24
N VAL A 148 7.96 30.64 19.06
CA VAL A 148 8.00 31.79 18.16
C VAL A 148 7.30 33.01 18.80
N LEU A 149 6.10 32.83 19.37
CA LEU A 149 5.38 33.91 20.04
C LEU A 149 6.17 34.51 21.21
N GLU A 150 6.82 33.65 22.02
CA GLU A 150 7.70 34.08 23.12
C GLU A 150 8.94 34.84 22.63
N ALA A 151 9.59 34.36 21.56
CA ALA A 151 10.76 34.99 20.96
C ALA A 151 10.44 36.37 20.37
N GLU A 152 9.25 36.53 19.80
CA GLU A 152 8.78 37.79 19.20
C GLU A 152 8.07 38.72 20.25
N ASN A 153 8.09 38.34 21.55
CA ASN A 153 7.44 39.10 22.65
C ASN A 153 5.92 39.31 22.41
N ILE A 154 5.26 38.36 21.77
CA ILE A 154 3.81 38.39 21.53
C ILE A 154 3.09 37.80 22.74
N ASP A 155 2.05 38.49 23.25
CA ASP A 155 1.28 38.03 24.40
C ASP A 155 0.52 36.72 24.08
N THR A 156 1.01 35.62 24.65
CA THR A 156 0.43 34.29 24.49
C THR A 156 -0.94 34.11 25.14
N LYS A 157 -1.36 35.05 26.02
CA LYS A 157 -2.72 35.06 26.59
C LYS A 157 -3.73 35.59 25.58
N ARG A 158 -3.32 36.54 24.76
CA ARG A 158 -4.14 37.13 23.70
C ARG A 158 -4.12 36.29 22.43
N TRP A 159 -2.97 35.71 22.12
CA TRP A 159 -2.75 34.83 20.93
C TRP A 159 -2.33 33.43 21.39
N THR A 160 -3.32 32.56 21.61
CA THR A 160 -2.97 31.20 22.03
C THR A 160 -2.33 30.42 20.86
N PRO A 161 -1.34 29.56 21.13
CA PRO A 161 -0.74 28.74 20.08
C PRO A 161 -1.76 27.94 19.29
N LYS A 162 -2.84 27.50 19.95
CA LYS A 162 -3.93 26.73 19.37
C LYS A 162 -4.79 27.53 18.38
N ASP A 163 -5.00 28.81 18.65
CA ASP A 163 -5.76 29.73 17.79
C ASP A 163 -4.90 30.18 16.61
N THR A 164 -3.63 30.51 16.87
CA THR A 164 -2.66 30.90 15.84
C THR A 164 -2.49 29.79 14.78
N ARG A 165 -2.50 28.50 15.16
CA ARG A 165 -2.45 27.39 14.25
C ARG A 165 -3.62 27.32 13.26
N LYS A 166 -4.79 27.83 13.62
CA LYS A 166 -5.99 27.82 12.75
C LYS A 166 -5.94 28.88 11.67
N VAL A 167 -5.04 29.84 11.79
CA VAL A 167 -4.93 31.00 10.89
C VAL A 167 -3.76 30.83 9.92
N ALA A 168 -2.82 29.94 10.20
CA ALA A 168 -1.66 29.62 9.37
C ALA A 168 -1.98 28.45 8.42
#